data_2b9088e5d8206c6899667ae0811b9576
#
_entry.id   2b9088e5d8206c6899667ae0811b9576
#
_cell.length_a   1.000
_cell.length_b   1.000
_cell.length_c   1.000
_cell.angle_alpha   90.00
_cell.angle_beta   90.00
_cell.angle_gamma   90.00
#
_symmetry.space_group_name_H-M   'P 1'
#
loop_
_entity.id
_entity.type
_entity.pdbx_description
1 polymer ?
#
loop_
_entity_poly.entity_id
_entity_poly.type
_entity_poly.pdbx_seq_one_letter_code
_entity_poly.pdbx_strand_id
1 'polypeptide(L)'
;NLTAYDTALGWRYPNPHMKEMYGTDQMGETAENIAEMKPHITRELQDAFALRSHQRAIAAIDSGRFAEEIVPVSIPQRKGDPKIVDTDERPRRDTSMEGLAKLRPAFKKEGGTVTAGNSSGLNDGAAAVLLVSADKGRALGLTPMARVVASAVAGVPPRIMGLGPVGATRKALERAGLKLEDIGLVELNEAFAIQAL
;
A
#
# COMPACT_ATOMS: atom_id res chain seq x y z
N ASN A 1 -27.01 18.54 18.44
CA ASN A 1 -26.37 19.15 17.26
C ASN A 1 -26.07 18.07 16.24
N LEU A 2 -26.54 18.28 15.00
CA LEU A 2 -26.18 17.42 13.86
C LEU A 2 -24.91 18.00 13.24
N THR A 3 -23.86 17.17 13.17
CA THR A 3 -22.62 17.51 12.50
C THR A 3 -22.46 16.60 11.29
N ALA A 4 -22.31 17.17 10.10
CA ALA A 4 -21.99 16.41 8.90
C ALA A 4 -20.48 16.33 8.71
N TYR A 5 -19.99 15.16 8.33
CA TYR A 5 -18.58 14.92 8.06
C TYR A 5 -18.41 14.38 6.64
N ASP A 6 -17.32 14.78 5.98
CA ASP A 6 -16.83 14.05 4.83
C ASP A 6 -16.40 12.65 5.29
N THR A 7 -16.90 11.62 4.61
CA THR A 7 -16.64 10.23 4.99
C THR A 7 -15.39 9.64 4.31
N ALA A 8 -14.74 10.36 3.41
CA ALA A 8 -13.59 9.86 2.68
C ALA A 8 -12.32 9.88 3.52
N LEU A 9 -12.09 10.94 4.31
CA LEU A 9 -10.84 11.14 5.05
C LEU A 9 -11.09 11.52 6.51
N GLY A 10 -10.12 11.24 7.36
CA GLY A 10 -10.08 11.63 8.76
C GLY A 10 -10.83 10.71 9.71
N TRP A 11 -10.66 10.98 10.98
CA TRP A 11 -11.28 10.25 12.08
C TRP A 11 -12.69 10.74 12.37
N ARG A 12 -13.59 9.81 12.69
CA ARG A 12 -14.96 10.10 13.16
C ARG A 12 -15.12 9.64 14.58
N TYR A 13 -15.80 10.45 15.37
CA TYR A 13 -16.08 10.16 16.78
C TYR A 13 -14.82 9.70 17.56
N PRO A 14 -13.67 10.38 17.42
CA PRO A 14 -12.47 9.97 18.11
C PRO A 14 -12.69 10.04 19.63
N ASN A 15 -12.28 9.00 20.33
CA ASN A 15 -12.27 9.02 21.78
C ASN A 15 -11.30 10.12 22.24
N PRO A 16 -11.76 11.08 23.12
CA PRO A 16 -10.90 12.18 23.57
C PRO A 16 -9.58 11.70 24.23
N HIS A 17 -9.64 10.60 24.99
CA HIS A 17 -8.46 10.02 25.63
C HIS A 17 -7.48 9.45 24.60
N MET A 18 -7.96 8.77 23.57
CA MET A 18 -7.14 8.31 22.45
C MET A 18 -6.46 9.47 21.72
N LYS A 19 -7.24 10.56 21.47
CA LYS A 19 -6.72 11.77 20.85
C LYS A 19 -5.60 12.41 21.67
N GLU A 20 -5.76 12.47 22.98
CA GLU A 20 -4.77 13.00 23.91
C GLU A 20 -3.48 12.16 23.92
N MET A 21 -3.62 10.83 23.96
CA MET A 21 -2.48 9.89 24.05
C MET A 21 -1.72 9.76 22.74
N TYR A 22 -2.40 9.71 21.59
CA TYR A 22 -1.82 9.26 20.32
C TYR A 22 -2.05 10.22 19.17
N GLY A 23 -2.86 11.26 19.34
CA GLY A 23 -3.28 12.11 18.25
C GLY A 23 -4.30 11.43 17.34
N THR A 24 -4.60 12.10 16.24
CA THR A 24 -5.54 11.60 15.22
C THR A 24 -5.02 11.90 13.82
N ASP A 25 -3.71 11.77 13.64
CA ASP A 25 -3.06 12.01 12.36
C ASP A 25 -3.67 11.10 11.28
N GLN A 26 -3.98 11.66 10.13
CA GLN A 26 -4.40 10.89 8.95
C GLN A 26 -3.20 10.10 8.39
N MET A 27 -3.45 9.08 7.58
CA MET A 27 -2.38 8.25 7.02
C MET A 27 -1.33 9.09 6.28
N GLY A 28 -1.74 10.09 5.50
CA GLY A 28 -0.81 10.97 4.81
C GLY A 28 -0.03 11.90 5.75
N GLU A 29 -0.62 12.31 6.88
CA GLU A 29 0.10 13.05 7.93
C GLU A 29 1.15 12.16 8.61
N THR A 30 0.85 10.88 8.82
CA THR A 30 1.87 9.93 9.32
C THR A 30 3.01 9.72 8.34
N ALA A 31 2.76 9.81 7.04
CA ALA A 31 3.79 9.78 6.01
C ALA A 31 4.66 11.05 6.04
N GLU A 32 4.07 12.24 6.23
CA GLU A 32 4.83 13.48 6.42
C GLU A 32 5.69 13.44 7.69
N ASN A 33 5.19 12.84 8.78
CA ASN A 33 6.00 12.64 9.99
C ASN A 33 7.25 11.77 9.72
N ILE A 34 7.14 10.77 8.84
CA ILE A 34 8.29 9.97 8.40
C ILE A 34 9.23 10.83 7.54
N ALA A 35 8.71 11.67 6.65
CA ALA A 35 9.52 12.56 5.84
C ALA A 35 10.34 13.54 6.71
N GLU A 36 9.77 14.07 7.78
CA GLU A 36 10.48 14.89 8.76
C GLU A 36 11.63 14.12 9.46
N MET A 37 11.40 12.84 9.77
CA MET A 37 12.43 11.98 10.39
C MET A 37 13.53 11.55 9.42
N LYS A 38 13.24 11.58 8.11
CA LYS A 38 14.12 11.10 7.03
C LYS A 38 14.34 12.17 5.96
N PRO A 39 14.88 13.35 6.32
CA PRO A 39 14.99 14.49 5.40
C PRO A 39 15.90 14.23 4.18
N HIS A 40 16.68 13.18 4.20
CA HIS A 40 17.48 12.74 3.05
C HIS A 40 16.64 12.05 1.95
N ILE A 41 15.41 11.61 2.27
CA ILE A 41 14.46 11.11 1.28
C ILE A 41 13.65 12.29 0.77
N THR A 42 14.17 12.98 -0.23
CA THR A 42 13.61 14.21 -0.75
C THR A 42 12.31 13.97 -1.53
N ARG A 43 11.59 15.05 -1.84
CA ARG A 43 10.41 15.02 -2.70
C ARG A 43 10.73 14.39 -4.07
N GLU A 44 11.87 14.74 -4.65
CA GLU A 44 12.32 14.24 -5.96
C GLU A 44 12.56 12.72 -5.93
N LEU A 45 13.13 12.20 -4.85
CA LEU A 45 13.31 10.75 -4.68
C LEU A 45 11.96 10.02 -4.57
N GLN A 46 11.01 10.60 -3.85
CA GLN A 46 9.65 10.07 -3.74
C GLN A 46 8.92 10.08 -5.09
N ASP A 47 9.01 11.16 -5.84
CA ASP A 47 8.41 11.27 -7.17
C ASP A 47 9.09 10.32 -8.17
N ALA A 48 10.40 10.14 -8.11
CA ALA A 48 11.13 9.18 -8.94
C ALA A 48 10.73 7.72 -8.62
N PHE A 49 10.49 7.41 -7.35
CA PHE A 49 9.96 6.11 -6.93
C PHE A 49 8.56 5.89 -7.53
N ALA A 50 7.66 6.86 -7.41
CA ALA A 50 6.30 6.77 -7.93
C ALA A 50 6.27 6.62 -9.47
N LEU A 51 7.09 7.39 -10.20
CA LEU A 51 7.23 7.26 -11.64
C LEU A 51 7.67 5.84 -12.03
N ARG A 52 8.71 5.32 -11.37
CA ARG A 52 9.21 3.97 -11.61
C ARG A 52 8.15 2.90 -11.33
N SER A 53 7.35 3.06 -10.27
CA SER A 53 6.25 2.15 -9.92
C SER A 53 5.20 2.12 -11.05
N HIS A 54 4.74 3.28 -11.54
CA HIS A 54 3.83 3.36 -12.69
C HIS A 54 4.42 2.70 -13.94
N GLN A 55 5.67 3.01 -14.29
CA GLN A 55 6.33 2.45 -15.47
C GLN A 55 6.42 0.92 -15.42
N ARG A 56 6.75 0.35 -14.27
CA ARG A 56 6.81 -1.11 -14.08
C ARG A 56 5.44 -1.77 -14.19
N ALA A 57 4.42 -1.17 -13.58
CA ALA A 57 3.06 -1.67 -13.66
C ALA A 57 2.54 -1.67 -15.11
N ILE A 58 2.79 -0.58 -15.85
CA ILE A 58 2.40 -0.45 -17.26
C ILE A 58 3.13 -1.46 -18.14
N ALA A 59 4.44 -1.63 -17.94
CA ALA A 59 5.22 -2.63 -18.66
C ALA A 59 4.69 -4.05 -18.41
N ALA A 60 4.27 -4.37 -17.19
CA ALA A 60 3.65 -5.65 -16.85
C ALA A 60 2.28 -5.82 -17.51
N ILE A 61 1.45 -4.77 -17.56
CA ILE A 61 0.17 -4.77 -18.28
C ILE A 61 0.41 -5.01 -19.78
N ASP A 62 1.30 -4.24 -20.39
CA ASP A 62 1.55 -4.29 -21.84
C ASP A 62 2.18 -5.60 -22.30
N SER A 63 2.97 -6.24 -21.44
CA SER A 63 3.53 -7.58 -21.71
C SER A 63 2.53 -8.72 -21.51
N GLY A 64 1.30 -8.44 -21.05
CA GLY A 64 0.29 -9.44 -20.75
C GLY A 64 0.53 -10.24 -19.47
N ARG A 65 1.52 -9.84 -18.62
CA ARG A 65 1.87 -10.58 -17.40
C ARG A 65 0.69 -10.75 -16.44
N PHE A 66 -0.19 -9.75 -16.34
CA PHE A 66 -1.36 -9.81 -15.46
C PHE A 66 -2.56 -10.54 -16.08
N ALA A 67 -2.53 -10.90 -17.38
CA ALA A 67 -3.65 -11.55 -18.04
C ALA A 67 -4.02 -12.91 -17.42
N GLU A 68 -3.05 -13.62 -16.86
CA GLU A 68 -3.26 -14.90 -16.17
C GLU A 68 -3.81 -14.75 -14.75
N GLU A 69 -3.68 -13.55 -14.16
CA GLU A 69 -4.06 -13.26 -12.77
C GLU A 69 -5.41 -12.54 -12.68
N ILE A 70 -5.76 -11.75 -13.71
CA ILE A 70 -6.97 -10.94 -13.72
C ILE A 70 -8.18 -11.78 -14.16
N VAL A 71 -9.23 -11.75 -13.32
CA VAL A 71 -10.54 -12.29 -13.69
C VAL A 71 -11.41 -11.14 -14.17
N PRO A 72 -11.83 -11.11 -15.46
CA PRO A 72 -12.68 -10.06 -15.98
C PRO A 72 -14.00 -9.94 -15.25
N VAL A 73 -14.42 -8.74 -14.91
CA VAL A 73 -15.71 -8.44 -14.26
C VAL A 73 -16.65 -7.80 -15.25
N SER A 74 -17.81 -8.43 -15.45
CA SER A 74 -18.87 -7.95 -16.33
C SER A 74 -19.84 -7.06 -15.56
N ILE A 75 -19.90 -5.78 -15.90
CA ILE A 75 -20.78 -4.78 -15.26
C ILE A 75 -21.98 -4.53 -16.14
N PRO A 76 -23.19 -4.94 -15.73
CA PRO A 76 -24.41 -4.68 -16.48
C PRO A 76 -24.63 -3.18 -16.72
N GLN A 77 -25.04 -2.83 -17.92
CA GLN A 77 -25.39 -1.47 -18.31
C GLN A 77 -26.90 -1.31 -18.42
N ARG A 78 -27.43 -0.09 -18.23
CA ARG A 78 -28.86 0.18 -18.42
C ARG A 78 -29.32 -0.04 -19.86
N LYS A 79 -28.44 0.16 -20.83
CA LYS A 79 -28.64 -0.07 -22.27
C LYS A 79 -27.34 -0.56 -22.88
N GLY A 80 -27.45 -1.50 -23.85
CA GLY A 80 -26.31 -2.08 -24.54
C GLY A 80 -25.67 -3.24 -23.80
N ASP A 81 -24.51 -3.66 -24.30
CA ASP A 81 -23.75 -4.77 -23.74
C ASP A 81 -23.09 -4.41 -22.40
N PRO A 82 -22.83 -5.40 -21.54
CA PRO A 82 -22.10 -5.18 -20.30
C PRO A 82 -20.71 -4.59 -20.54
N LYS A 83 -20.29 -3.67 -19.68
CA LYS A 83 -18.89 -3.20 -19.66
C LYS A 83 -18.01 -4.27 -19.01
N ILE A 84 -17.00 -4.73 -19.72
CA ILE A 84 -15.98 -5.64 -19.15
C ILE A 84 -14.88 -4.79 -18.49
N VAL A 85 -14.52 -5.13 -17.26
CA VAL A 85 -13.39 -4.56 -16.53
C VAL A 85 -12.37 -5.68 -16.33
N ASP A 86 -11.27 -5.60 -17.04
CA ASP A 86 -10.20 -6.60 -17.13
C ASP A 86 -8.80 -5.99 -17.03
N THR A 87 -8.71 -4.71 -16.72
CA THR A 87 -7.45 -3.99 -16.62
C THR A 87 -7.46 -3.09 -15.38
N ASP A 88 -6.32 -3.03 -14.67
CA ASP A 88 -6.14 -2.13 -13.56
C ASP A 88 -6.14 -0.65 -14.02
N GLU A 89 -7.01 0.15 -13.44
CA GLU A 89 -7.22 1.55 -13.82
C GLU A 89 -6.23 2.52 -13.12
N ARG A 90 -5.47 2.06 -12.12
CA ARG A 90 -4.60 2.93 -11.30
C ARG A 90 -3.26 3.28 -11.95
N PRO A 91 -2.58 2.39 -12.68
CA PRO A 91 -1.35 2.75 -13.36
C PRO A 91 -1.57 3.83 -14.42
N ARG A 92 -0.81 4.92 -14.37
CA ARG A 92 -0.99 6.08 -15.25
C ARG A 92 0.13 6.14 -16.28
N ARG A 93 -0.24 6.05 -17.55
CA ARG A 93 0.69 6.10 -18.70
C ARG A 93 1.28 7.48 -18.93
N ASP A 94 0.57 8.51 -18.51
CA ASP A 94 0.93 9.93 -18.68
C ASP A 94 1.79 10.48 -17.51
N THR A 95 2.19 9.62 -16.57
CA THR A 95 3.02 10.04 -15.44
C THR A 95 4.43 10.44 -15.90
N SER A 96 4.89 11.60 -15.47
CA SER A 96 6.25 12.10 -15.72
C SER A 96 6.79 12.83 -14.50
N MET A 97 8.12 12.96 -14.37
CA MET A 97 8.74 13.75 -13.29
C MET A 97 8.26 15.19 -13.28
N GLU A 98 8.11 15.79 -14.47
CA GLU A 98 7.59 17.13 -14.60
C GLU A 98 6.14 17.26 -14.12
N GLY A 99 5.29 16.28 -14.44
CA GLY A 99 3.90 16.21 -13.96
C GLY A 99 3.82 16.06 -12.45
N LEU A 100 4.62 15.16 -11.88
CA LEU A 100 4.68 14.92 -10.43
C LEU A 100 5.17 16.15 -9.67
N ALA A 101 6.21 16.83 -10.15
CA ALA A 101 6.76 18.02 -9.52
C ALA A 101 5.75 19.18 -9.39
N LYS A 102 4.76 19.27 -10.29
CA LYS A 102 3.69 20.28 -10.27
C LYS A 102 2.62 20.01 -9.20
N LEU A 103 2.58 18.80 -8.64
CA LEU A 103 1.57 18.44 -7.64
C LEU A 103 1.86 19.13 -6.31
N ARG A 104 0.81 19.69 -5.71
CA ARG A 104 0.90 20.30 -4.38
C ARG A 104 0.92 19.23 -3.29
N PRO A 105 1.61 19.49 -2.16
CA PRO A 105 1.49 18.65 -0.97
C PRO A 105 0.03 18.49 -0.56
N ALA A 106 -0.36 17.25 -0.25
CA ALA A 106 -1.76 16.92 0.04
C ALA A 106 -2.12 17.05 1.52
N PHE A 107 -1.16 16.82 2.43
CA PHE A 107 -1.43 16.71 3.86
C PHE A 107 -0.76 17.83 4.69
N LYS A 108 0.37 18.34 4.25
CA LYS A 108 1.10 19.44 4.90
C LYS A 108 1.34 20.56 3.89
N LYS A 109 0.65 21.70 4.06
CA LYS A 109 0.67 22.79 3.08
C LYS A 109 2.05 23.38 2.85
N GLU A 110 2.83 23.57 3.92
CA GLU A 110 4.16 24.16 3.88
C GLU A 110 5.23 23.11 4.17
N GLY A 111 6.18 22.95 3.26
CA GLY A 111 7.27 21.99 3.39
C GLY A 111 6.86 20.52 3.32
N GLY A 112 5.61 20.21 2.96
CA GLY A 112 5.16 18.83 2.76
C GLY A 112 5.75 18.22 1.48
N THR A 113 5.94 16.91 1.49
CA THR A 113 6.50 16.13 0.38
C THR A 113 5.55 15.08 -0.18
N VAL A 114 4.51 14.73 0.59
CA VAL A 114 3.51 13.73 0.23
C VAL A 114 2.43 14.33 -0.66
N THR A 115 2.24 13.78 -1.85
CA THR A 115 1.29 14.26 -2.85
C THR A 115 0.38 13.14 -3.33
N ALA A 116 -0.65 13.49 -4.09
CA ALA A 116 -1.49 12.50 -4.76
C ALA A 116 -0.71 11.63 -5.78
N GLY A 117 0.44 12.11 -6.26
CA GLY A 117 1.27 11.39 -7.26
C GLY A 117 2.24 10.40 -6.64
N ASN A 118 2.62 10.56 -5.36
CA ASN A 118 3.54 9.67 -4.66
C ASN A 118 2.88 8.92 -3.47
N SER A 119 1.55 8.83 -3.53
CA SER A 119 0.68 8.10 -2.60
C SER A 119 -0.19 7.11 -3.36
N SER A 120 -0.50 5.97 -2.75
CA SER A 120 -1.48 5.04 -3.32
C SER A 120 -2.90 5.60 -3.29
N GLY A 121 -3.76 5.12 -4.17
CA GLY A 121 -5.18 5.41 -4.09
C GLY A 121 -5.87 4.60 -2.99
N LEU A 122 -7.05 5.08 -2.57
CA LEU A 122 -7.96 4.30 -1.74
C LEU A 122 -8.77 3.37 -2.64
N ASN A 123 -8.69 2.07 -2.39
CA ASN A 123 -9.37 1.04 -3.17
C ASN A 123 -10.11 0.09 -2.25
N ASP A 124 -11.28 -0.36 -2.69
CA ASP A 124 -11.93 -1.52 -2.08
C ASP A 124 -11.20 -2.79 -2.51
N GLY A 125 -11.15 -3.78 -1.64
CA GLY A 125 -10.49 -5.04 -1.94
C GLY A 125 -10.98 -6.17 -1.03
N ALA A 126 -10.86 -7.39 -1.53
CA ALA A 126 -11.10 -8.60 -0.77
C ALA A 126 -10.08 -9.66 -1.16
N ALA A 127 -9.66 -10.46 -0.19
CA ALA A 127 -8.75 -11.58 -0.43
C ALA A 127 -9.19 -12.78 0.40
N ALA A 128 -8.96 -13.97 -0.11
CA ALA A 128 -9.18 -15.22 0.60
C ALA A 128 -8.03 -16.18 0.37
N VAL A 129 -7.56 -16.81 1.45
CA VAL A 129 -6.52 -17.84 1.39
C VAL A 129 -6.96 -19.08 2.17
N LEU A 130 -6.64 -20.25 1.66
CA LEU A 130 -6.86 -21.52 2.34
C LEU A 130 -5.56 -21.91 3.07
N LEU A 131 -5.62 -21.90 4.41
CA LEU A 131 -4.52 -22.35 5.25
C LEU A 131 -4.82 -23.75 5.78
N VAL A 132 -3.92 -24.68 5.56
CA VAL A 132 -4.04 -26.05 6.05
C VAL A 132 -2.71 -26.53 6.64
N SER A 133 -2.76 -27.51 7.56
CA SER A 133 -1.53 -28.21 7.94
C SER A 133 -1.00 -29.05 6.77
N ALA A 134 0.31 -29.28 6.74
CA ALA A 134 0.92 -30.09 5.69
C ALA A 134 0.28 -31.49 5.57
N ASP A 135 -0.05 -32.11 6.72
CA ASP A 135 -0.69 -33.44 6.75
C ASP A 135 -2.10 -33.40 6.16
N LYS A 136 -2.89 -32.38 6.52
CA LYS A 136 -4.24 -32.22 5.99
C LYS A 136 -4.21 -31.93 4.48
N GLY A 137 -3.26 -31.10 4.04
CA GLY A 137 -3.06 -30.82 2.61
C GLY A 137 -2.78 -32.10 1.82
N ARG A 138 -1.85 -32.92 2.30
CA ARG A 138 -1.56 -34.26 1.69
C ARG A 138 -2.79 -35.18 1.67
N ALA A 139 -3.49 -35.28 2.80
CA ALA A 139 -4.68 -36.10 2.90
C ALA A 139 -5.81 -35.69 1.94
N LEU A 140 -5.89 -34.40 1.60
CA LEU A 140 -6.87 -33.88 0.65
C LEU A 140 -6.36 -33.82 -0.80
N GLY A 141 -5.13 -34.26 -1.07
CA GLY A 141 -4.53 -34.18 -2.42
C GLY A 141 -4.26 -32.74 -2.90
N LEU A 142 -4.12 -31.78 -1.98
CA LEU A 142 -3.86 -30.38 -2.31
C LEU A 142 -2.37 -30.15 -2.59
N THR A 143 -2.10 -29.40 -3.64
CA THR A 143 -0.74 -28.90 -3.92
C THR A 143 -0.57 -27.52 -3.26
N PRO A 144 0.33 -27.38 -2.26
CA PRO A 144 0.53 -26.10 -1.60
C PRO A 144 1.24 -25.12 -2.54
N MET A 145 0.75 -23.88 -2.60
CA MET A 145 1.41 -22.78 -3.33
C MET A 145 2.64 -22.26 -2.58
N ALA A 146 2.58 -22.25 -1.24
CA ALA A 146 3.66 -21.79 -0.39
C ALA A 146 3.53 -22.38 1.01
N ARG A 147 4.60 -22.29 1.80
CA ARG A 147 4.63 -22.60 3.23
C ARG A 147 4.84 -21.32 4.03
N VAL A 148 3.97 -21.07 5.01
CA VAL A 148 4.20 -20.00 5.99
C VAL A 148 5.32 -20.45 6.93
N VAL A 149 6.45 -19.78 6.88
CA VAL A 149 7.64 -20.10 7.71
C VAL A 149 7.54 -19.42 9.06
N ALA A 150 7.34 -18.09 9.05
CA ALA A 150 7.18 -17.30 10.26
C ALA A 150 6.29 -16.07 9.99
N SER A 151 5.73 -15.54 11.05
CA SER A 151 5.04 -14.25 11.03
C SER A 151 5.36 -13.47 12.30
N ALA A 152 5.30 -12.15 12.23
CA ALA A 152 5.50 -11.29 13.38
C ALA A 152 4.74 -9.97 13.22
N VAL A 153 4.48 -9.34 14.37
CA VAL A 153 3.96 -7.98 14.47
C VAL A 153 4.88 -7.13 15.33
N ALA A 154 4.89 -5.82 15.08
CA ALA A 154 5.61 -4.84 15.90
C ALA A 154 4.71 -3.63 16.14
N GLY A 155 4.61 -3.19 17.39
CA GLY A 155 4.01 -1.91 17.73
C GLY A 155 4.99 -0.77 17.46
N VAL A 156 4.47 0.33 16.95
CA VAL A 156 5.20 1.59 16.77
C VAL A 156 4.31 2.76 17.20
N PRO A 157 4.85 3.94 17.51
CA PRO A 157 4.02 5.11 17.74
C PRO A 157 3.07 5.35 16.54
N PRO A 158 1.76 5.57 16.77
CA PRO A 158 0.78 5.71 15.68
C PRO A 158 1.15 6.77 14.65
N ARG A 159 1.78 7.88 15.08
CA ARG A 159 2.23 8.97 14.20
C ARG A 159 3.24 8.57 13.12
N ILE A 160 3.89 7.43 13.27
CA ILE A 160 4.88 6.89 12.33
C ILE A 160 4.55 5.44 11.96
N MET A 161 3.27 5.12 11.84
CA MET A 161 2.79 3.77 11.59
C MET A 161 3.44 3.09 10.37
N GLY A 162 3.82 3.85 9.36
CA GLY A 162 4.50 3.33 8.15
C GLY A 162 5.86 2.67 8.41
N LEU A 163 6.48 2.87 9.59
CA LEU A 163 7.71 2.18 10.01
C LEU A 163 7.45 0.83 10.70
N GLY A 164 6.19 0.46 10.92
CA GLY A 164 5.81 -0.82 11.53
C GLY A 164 6.42 -2.05 10.84
N PRO A 165 6.44 -2.13 9.49
CA PRO A 165 7.04 -3.24 8.76
C PRO A 165 8.51 -3.50 9.09
N VAL A 166 9.29 -2.47 9.42
CA VAL A 166 10.72 -2.61 9.76
C VAL A 166 10.92 -3.51 10.99
N GLY A 167 10.21 -3.20 12.08
CA GLY A 167 10.28 -4.00 13.30
C GLY A 167 9.65 -5.39 13.15
N ALA A 168 8.55 -5.47 12.43
CA ALA A 168 7.86 -6.74 12.16
C ALA A 168 8.74 -7.68 11.32
N THR A 169 9.39 -7.17 10.26
CA THR A 169 10.28 -7.97 9.41
C THR A 169 11.48 -8.50 10.18
N ARG A 170 12.14 -7.66 11.00
CA ARG A 170 13.26 -8.11 11.85
C ARG A 170 12.85 -9.27 12.75
N LYS A 171 11.70 -9.17 13.42
CA LYS A 171 11.19 -10.25 14.28
C LYS A 171 10.80 -11.50 13.47
N ALA A 172 10.25 -11.35 12.28
CA ALA A 172 9.89 -12.49 11.44
C ALA A 172 11.14 -13.25 10.97
N LEU A 173 12.17 -12.53 10.53
CA LEU A 173 13.45 -13.11 10.13
C LEU A 173 14.14 -13.83 11.30
N GLU A 174 14.19 -13.20 12.48
CA GLU A 174 14.73 -13.83 13.68
C GLU A 174 14.00 -15.15 14.01
N ARG A 175 12.66 -15.15 14.00
CA ARG A 175 11.85 -16.35 14.24
C ARG A 175 12.06 -17.45 13.20
N ALA A 176 12.34 -17.05 11.96
CA ALA A 176 12.61 -17.97 10.86
C ALA A 176 14.06 -18.49 10.86
N GLY A 177 14.96 -17.87 11.64
CA GLY A 177 16.40 -18.15 11.57
C GLY A 177 17.05 -17.71 10.26
N LEU A 178 16.47 -16.67 9.61
CA LEU A 178 16.90 -16.13 8.33
C LEU A 178 17.48 -14.72 8.47
N LYS A 179 18.28 -14.33 7.48
CA LYS A 179 18.79 -12.98 7.28
C LYS A 179 18.06 -12.32 6.11
N LEU A 180 18.18 -11.01 5.97
CA LEU A 180 17.56 -10.27 4.86
C LEU A 180 18.13 -10.72 3.50
N GLU A 181 19.40 -11.07 3.46
CA GLU A 181 20.12 -11.55 2.27
C GLU A 181 19.60 -12.91 1.76
N ASP A 182 18.92 -13.67 2.63
CA ASP A 182 18.31 -14.96 2.28
C ASP A 182 16.95 -14.79 1.57
N ILE A 183 16.43 -13.56 1.52
CA ILE A 183 15.10 -13.26 0.96
C ILE A 183 15.21 -12.91 -0.53
N GLY A 184 14.65 -13.75 -1.37
CA GLY A 184 14.67 -13.57 -2.83
C GLY A 184 13.64 -12.57 -3.37
N LEU A 185 12.54 -12.35 -2.64
CA LEU A 185 11.46 -11.43 -3.03
C LEU A 185 10.84 -10.78 -1.80
N VAL A 186 10.51 -9.50 -1.92
CA VAL A 186 9.77 -8.74 -0.91
C VAL A 186 8.52 -8.15 -1.55
N GLU A 187 7.37 -8.47 -1.00
CA GLU A 187 6.10 -7.81 -1.30
C GLU A 187 5.83 -6.75 -0.23
N LEU A 188 5.78 -5.49 -0.64
CA LEU A 188 5.51 -4.36 0.23
C LEU A 188 4.43 -3.49 -0.40
N ASN A 189 3.36 -3.20 0.36
CA ASN A 189 2.37 -2.24 -0.08
C ASN A 189 2.98 -0.83 -0.14
N GLU A 190 2.99 -0.24 -1.34
CA GLU A 190 3.52 1.10 -1.61
C GLU A 190 2.49 2.17 -1.21
N ALA A 191 2.09 2.22 0.07
CA ALA A 191 1.09 3.18 0.54
C ALA A 191 1.52 4.63 0.30
N PHE A 192 2.80 4.92 0.56
CA PHE A 192 3.46 6.20 0.27
C PHE A 192 4.91 5.95 -0.14
N ALA A 193 5.39 6.70 -1.13
CA ALA A 193 6.78 6.55 -1.57
C ALA A 193 7.79 6.76 -0.43
N ILE A 194 7.55 7.76 0.45
CA ILE A 194 8.40 8.01 1.62
C ILE A 194 8.48 6.82 2.58
N GLN A 195 7.40 6.07 2.71
CA GLN A 195 7.35 4.91 3.60
C GLN A 195 8.03 3.69 2.98
N ALA A 196 7.99 3.57 1.65
CA ALA A 196 8.60 2.46 0.92
C ALA A 196 10.14 2.62 0.75
N LEU A 197 10.63 3.87 0.69
CA LEU A 197 12.05 4.24 0.60
C LEU A 197 12.74 4.20 1.96
#